data_902829dafac618d1f7caabf8a668079d
#
_entry.id   902829dafac618d1f7caabf8a668079d
#
_cell.length_a   1.000
_cell.length_b   1.000
_cell.length_c   1.000
_cell.angle_alpha   90.00
_cell.angle_beta   90.00
_cell.angle_gamma   90.00
#
_symmetry.space_group_name_H-M   'P 1'
#
loop_
_entity.id
_entity.type
_entity.pdbx_description
1 polymer ?
#
loop_
_entity_poly.entity_id
_entity_poly.type
_entity_poly.pdbx_seq_one_letter_code
_entity_poly.pdbx_strand_id
1 'polypeptide(L)'
;MTTREEALAYGLSFPDTYQEAPFHDENWQLVRVKGCKKVFLWTYERNGYINLNVKVSPEWRDLWRSTYSSVIAGWHQNKEHWNTIILDGTIPDEDIRRMIAESYDLVSDSPTKRIYEAVRKIPRGQVATYGQIAQLAGDKKMARAVGNALHKNPDPLGIPCYRVC
;
A
#
# COMPACT_ATOMS: atom_id res chain seq x y z
N MET A 1 15.18 -14.36 1.76
CA MET A 1 15.38 -13.00 1.21
C MET A 1 16.43 -12.29 2.04
N THR A 2 17.50 -11.89 1.41
CA THR A 2 18.62 -11.21 2.08
C THR A 2 19.12 -10.00 1.28
N THR A 3 18.69 -9.83 0.03
CA THR A 3 19.16 -8.77 -0.85
C THR A 3 18.11 -7.70 -1.07
N ARG A 4 18.58 -6.50 -1.39
CA ARG A 4 17.73 -5.37 -1.78
C ARG A 4 16.97 -5.68 -3.07
N GLU A 5 17.64 -6.28 -4.04
CA GLU A 5 17.08 -6.60 -5.35
C GLU A 5 15.88 -7.54 -5.23
N GLU A 6 15.96 -8.53 -4.36
CA GLU A 6 14.84 -9.44 -4.08
C GLU A 6 13.65 -8.70 -3.49
N ALA A 7 13.89 -7.82 -2.52
CA ALA A 7 12.84 -7.03 -1.87
C ALA A 7 12.17 -6.06 -2.84
N LEU A 8 12.97 -5.33 -3.62
CA LEU A 8 12.45 -4.39 -4.63
C LEU A 8 11.69 -5.12 -5.73
N ALA A 9 12.20 -6.25 -6.22
CA ALA A 9 11.51 -7.04 -7.24
C ALA A 9 10.15 -7.53 -6.74
N TYR A 10 10.07 -7.98 -5.50
CA TYR A 10 8.79 -8.39 -4.91
C TYR A 10 7.82 -7.21 -4.77
N GLY A 11 8.29 -6.06 -4.27
CA GLY A 11 7.46 -4.86 -4.18
C GLY A 11 6.94 -4.41 -5.54
N LEU A 12 7.78 -4.48 -6.57
CA LEU A 12 7.40 -4.11 -7.93
C LEU A 12 6.47 -5.12 -8.62
N SER A 13 6.31 -6.32 -8.05
CA SER A 13 5.37 -7.32 -8.57
C SER A 13 3.90 -6.97 -8.30
N PHE A 14 3.63 -6.06 -7.36
CA PHE A 14 2.28 -5.60 -7.08
C PHE A 14 1.78 -4.64 -8.16
N PRO A 15 0.45 -4.61 -8.43
CA PRO A 15 -0.11 -3.73 -9.45
C PRO A 15 0.13 -2.24 -9.15
N ASP A 16 0.37 -1.45 -10.18
CA ASP A 16 0.47 0.00 -10.12
C ASP A 16 1.53 0.50 -9.14
N THR A 17 2.72 -0.08 -9.22
CA THR A 17 3.86 0.30 -8.38
C THR A 17 5.03 0.81 -9.22
N TYR A 18 5.88 1.61 -8.59
CA TYR A 18 7.12 2.08 -9.21
C TYR A 18 8.21 2.31 -8.16
N GLN A 19 9.45 2.20 -8.61
CA GLN A 19 10.63 2.41 -7.78
C GLN A 19 11.12 3.85 -7.89
N GLU A 20 11.62 4.39 -6.79
CA GLU A 20 12.21 5.72 -6.74
C GLU A 20 13.39 5.75 -5.75
N ALA A 21 14.40 6.56 -6.07
CA ALA A 21 15.46 6.94 -5.15
C ALA A 21 15.27 8.43 -4.80
N PRO A 22 14.57 8.75 -3.68
CA PRO A 22 14.08 10.11 -3.43
C PRO A 22 15.15 11.08 -2.93
N PHE A 23 16.30 10.56 -2.50
CA PHE A 23 17.40 11.35 -1.96
C PHE A 23 18.62 11.29 -2.88
N HIS A 24 19.58 12.20 -2.71
CA HIS A 24 20.87 12.13 -3.39
C HIS A 24 21.72 10.94 -2.91
N ASP A 25 21.34 10.33 -1.79
CA ASP A 25 21.94 9.13 -1.24
C ASP A 25 21.33 7.89 -1.88
N GLU A 26 22.09 7.16 -2.69
CA GLU A 26 21.67 5.91 -3.35
C GLU A 26 21.33 4.79 -2.37
N ASN A 27 21.68 4.94 -1.10
CA ASN A 27 21.34 3.96 -0.08
C ASN A 27 19.82 3.84 0.14
N TRP A 28 19.06 4.88 -0.12
CA TRP A 28 17.60 4.88 0.06
C TRP A 28 16.90 4.63 -1.27
N GLN A 29 16.28 3.46 -1.39
CA GLN A 29 15.45 3.12 -2.53
C GLN A 29 14.10 2.60 -2.04
N LEU A 30 13.04 3.00 -2.69
CA LEU A 30 11.68 2.73 -2.24
C LEU A 30 10.75 2.33 -3.37
N VAL A 31 9.61 1.74 -3.01
CA VAL A 31 8.52 1.43 -3.93
C VAL A 31 7.27 2.16 -3.49
N ARG A 32 6.67 2.88 -4.44
CA ARG A 32 5.43 3.64 -4.26
C ARG A 32 4.28 3.01 -5.02
N VAL A 33 3.07 3.30 -4.56
CA VAL A 33 1.85 3.01 -5.31
C VAL A 33 1.57 4.20 -6.24
N LYS A 34 1.38 3.95 -7.54
CA LYS A 34 0.96 4.98 -8.49
C LYS A 34 -0.39 5.56 -8.08
N GLY A 35 -0.66 6.77 -8.46
CA GLY A 35 -1.90 7.46 -8.12
C GLY A 35 -1.82 8.15 -6.76
N CYS A 36 -1.75 7.42 -5.65
CA CYS A 36 -1.62 8.04 -4.32
C CYS A 36 -0.20 8.47 -3.98
N LYS A 37 0.81 7.97 -4.69
CA LYS A 37 2.25 8.23 -4.48
C LYS A 37 2.76 7.86 -3.09
N LYS A 38 2.01 7.06 -2.34
CA LYS A 38 2.42 6.61 -1.00
C LYS A 38 3.44 5.50 -1.10
N VAL A 39 4.41 5.52 -0.19
CA VAL A 39 5.45 4.50 -0.06
C VAL A 39 4.93 3.36 0.80
N PHE A 40 5.13 2.13 0.34
CA PHE A 40 4.84 0.95 1.16
C PHE A 40 6.08 0.10 1.45
N LEU A 41 7.19 0.35 0.78
CA LEU A 41 8.44 -0.37 0.99
C LEU A 41 9.62 0.60 0.87
N TRP A 42 10.37 0.75 1.96
CA TRP A 42 11.66 1.42 1.98
C TRP A 42 12.76 0.38 2.06
N THR A 43 13.85 0.57 1.33
CA THR A 43 15.04 -0.28 1.45
C THR A 43 16.27 0.59 1.68
N TYR A 44 17.12 0.15 2.58
CA TYR A 44 18.39 0.80 2.89
C TYR A 44 19.34 -0.18 3.54
N GLU A 45 20.65 0.10 3.44
CA GLU A 45 21.66 -0.66 4.15
C GLU A 45 21.99 0.03 5.47
N ARG A 46 22.04 -0.75 6.53
CA ARG A 46 22.42 -0.28 7.87
C ARG A 46 23.06 -1.43 8.65
N ASN A 47 24.21 -1.15 9.29
CA ASN A 47 24.92 -2.14 10.10
C ASN A 47 25.29 -3.43 9.34
N GLY A 48 25.58 -3.32 8.03
CA GLY A 48 25.97 -4.43 7.20
C GLY A 48 24.83 -5.30 6.67
N TYR A 49 23.58 -4.94 6.94
CA TYR A 49 22.40 -5.64 6.47
C TYR A 49 21.47 -4.71 5.69
N ILE A 50 20.77 -5.28 4.72
CA ILE A 50 19.64 -4.59 4.10
C ILE A 50 18.48 -4.58 5.07
N ASN A 51 17.90 -3.42 5.27
CA ASN A 51 16.73 -3.20 6.13
C ASN A 51 15.56 -2.76 5.26
N LEU A 52 14.38 -3.19 5.63
CA LEU A 52 13.13 -2.79 4.99
C LEU A 52 12.26 -2.07 6.01
N ASN A 53 11.68 -0.93 5.64
CA ASN A 53 10.60 -0.34 6.41
C ASN A 53 9.28 -0.64 5.70
N VAL A 54 8.35 -1.23 6.43
CA VAL A 54 7.03 -1.60 5.94
C VAL A 54 5.95 -1.06 6.88
N LYS A 55 4.85 -0.62 6.30
CA LYS A 55 3.69 -0.20 7.09
C LYS A 55 3.01 -1.42 7.70
N VAL A 56 2.52 -1.29 8.92
CA VAL A 56 1.91 -2.38 9.66
C VAL A 56 0.72 -1.87 10.48
N SER A 57 -0.34 -2.67 10.57
CA SER A 57 -1.46 -2.37 11.47
C SER A 57 -1.04 -2.61 12.94
N PRO A 58 -1.61 -1.87 13.89
CA PRO A 58 -1.27 -2.06 15.30
C PRO A 58 -1.48 -3.48 15.81
N GLU A 59 -2.45 -4.21 15.25
CA GLU A 59 -2.75 -5.60 15.64
C GLU A 59 -1.60 -6.56 15.31
N TRP A 60 -0.95 -6.38 14.15
CA TRP A 60 0.14 -7.23 13.68
C TRP A 60 1.52 -6.71 14.06
N ARG A 61 1.64 -5.43 14.38
CA ARG A 61 2.90 -4.77 14.71
C ARG A 61 3.66 -5.50 15.82
N ASP A 62 3.00 -5.69 16.94
CA ASP A 62 3.62 -6.30 18.13
C ASP A 62 3.85 -7.81 17.94
N LEU A 63 2.96 -8.47 17.21
CA LEU A 63 3.11 -9.88 16.88
C LEU A 63 4.40 -10.13 16.08
N TRP A 64 4.65 -9.35 15.03
CA TRP A 64 5.87 -9.48 14.24
C TRP A 64 7.12 -9.16 15.04
N ARG A 65 7.09 -8.10 15.84
CA ARG A 65 8.22 -7.72 16.71
C ARG A 65 8.53 -8.77 17.78
N SER A 66 7.51 -9.45 18.31
CA SER A 66 7.70 -10.50 19.31
C SER A 66 8.10 -11.84 18.70
N THR A 67 7.71 -12.10 17.46
CA THR A 67 8.02 -13.34 16.76
C THR A 67 9.48 -13.39 16.27
N TYR A 68 9.98 -12.27 15.76
CA TYR A 68 11.34 -12.18 15.22
C TYR A 68 12.13 -11.05 15.85
N SER A 69 13.32 -11.36 16.37
CA SER A 69 14.24 -10.34 16.89
C SER A 69 14.73 -9.37 15.82
N SER A 70 14.70 -9.80 14.56
CA SER A 70 15.07 -8.98 13.39
C SER A 70 13.93 -8.12 12.85
N VAL A 71 12.76 -8.12 13.50
CA VAL A 71 11.69 -7.17 13.27
C VAL A 71 11.65 -6.21 14.45
N ILE A 72 11.91 -4.93 14.19
CA ILE A 72 12.00 -3.88 15.21
C ILE A 72 11.09 -2.71 14.88
N ALA A 73 10.98 -1.76 15.82
CA ALA A 73 10.24 -0.52 15.59
C ALA A 73 10.80 0.25 14.39
N GLY A 74 9.94 0.88 13.59
CA GLY A 74 10.32 1.57 12.37
C GLY A 74 11.41 2.61 12.56
N TRP A 75 12.57 2.36 11.95
CA TRP A 75 13.71 3.29 12.01
C TRP A 75 13.46 4.47 11.09
N HIS A 76 13.55 5.69 11.62
CA HIS A 76 13.20 6.95 10.94
C HIS A 76 11.74 7.03 10.46
N GLN A 77 10.85 6.22 11.03
CA GLN A 77 9.43 6.21 10.71
C GLN A 77 8.59 6.27 12.00
N ASN A 78 7.30 6.51 11.86
CA ASN A 78 6.36 6.42 12.97
C ASN A 78 6.32 4.97 13.49
N LYS A 79 6.70 4.79 14.75
CA LYS A 79 6.88 3.46 15.35
C LYS A 79 5.57 2.72 15.65
N GLU A 80 4.45 3.42 15.61
CA GLU A 80 3.12 2.81 15.79
C GLU A 80 2.60 2.17 14.51
N HIS A 81 3.05 2.68 13.34
CA HIS A 81 2.54 2.27 12.02
C HIS A 81 3.60 1.64 11.12
N TRP A 82 4.85 1.57 11.57
CA TRP A 82 5.95 1.06 10.76
C TRP A 82 6.82 0.09 11.54
N ASN A 83 7.19 -1.01 10.88
CA ASN A 83 8.21 -1.94 11.34
C ASN A 83 9.44 -1.88 10.42
N THR A 84 10.60 -2.13 11.01
CA THR A 84 11.83 -2.38 10.26
C THR A 84 12.15 -3.86 10.29
N ILE A 85 12.37 -4.43 9.11
CA ILE A 85 12.78 -5.82 8.92
C ILE A 85 14.26 -5.83 8.57
N ILE A 86 15.07 -6.50 9.37
CA ILE A 86 16.51 -6.66 9.12
C ILE A 86 16.68 -7.96 8.35
N LEU A 87 17.22 -7.87 7.13
CA LEU A 87 17.42 -9.04 6.27
C LEU A 87 18.72 -9.77 6.63
N ASP A 88 18.76 -10.38 7.79
CA ASP A 88 19.90 -11.13 8.31
C ASP A 88 19.83 -12.65 8.06
N GLY A 89 18.83 -13.09 7.32
CA GLY A 89 18.62 -14.49 6.98
C GLY A 89 17.85 -15.30 8.03
N THR A 90 17.43 -14.70 9.14
CA THR A 90 16.73 -15.40 10.23
C THR A 90 15.23 -15.50 10.04
N ILE A 91 14.65 -14.66 9.18
CA ILE A 91 13.20 -14.62 8.94
C ILE A 91 12.89 -15.42 7.67
N PRO A 92 11.92 -16.36 7.70
CA PRO A 92 11.49 -17.06 6.50
C PRO A 92 11.01 -16.10 5.40
N ASP A 93 11.34 -16.40 4.15
CA ASP A 93 10.95 -15.59 2.99
C ASP A 93 9.44 -15.35 2.91
N GLU A 94 8.64 -16.36 3.24
CA GLU A 94 7.17 -16.26 3.27
C GLU A 94 6.69 -15.15 4.18
N ASP A 95 7.30 -15.00 5.34
CA ASP A 95 6.89 -14.00 6.32
C ASP A 95 7.34 -12.59 5.92
N ILE A 96 8.52 -12.48 5.31
CA ILE A 96 8.98 -11.20 4.75
C ILE A 96 8.03 -10.75 3.64
N ARG A 97 7.68 -11.64 2.73
CA ARG A 97 6.72 -11.37 1.66
C ARG A 97 5.35 -10.98 2.19
N ARG A 98 4.90 -11.66 3.24
CA ARG A 98 3.64 -11.35 3.93
C ARG A 98 3.62 -9.95 4.51
N MET A 99 4.70 -9.54 5.17
CA MET A 99 4.83 -8.19 5.73
C MET A 99 4.84 -7.11 4.64
N ILE A 100 5.51 -7.37 3.52
CA ILE A 100 5.51 -6.44 2.37
C ILE A 100 4.13 -6.36 1.74
N ALA A 101 3.46 -7.49 1.53
CA ALA A 101 2.11 -7.55 0.97
C ALA A 101 1.09 -6.82 1.85
N GLU A 102 1.17 -7.00 3.15
CA GLU A 102 0.31 -6.29 4.11
C GLU A 102 0.54 -4.78 4.04
N SER A 103 1.78 -4.35 3.94
CA SER A 103 2.12 -2.93 3.77
C SER A 103 1.52 -2.36 2.48
N TYR A 104 1.62 -3.09 1.38
CA TYR A 104 0.98 -2.70 0.13
C TYR A 104 -0.54 -2.53 0.29
N ASP A 105 -1.20 -3.49 0.91
CA ASP A 105 -2.64 -3.44 1.13
C ASP A 105 -3.05 -2.23 1.98
N LEU A 106 -2.34 -1.96 3.05
CA LEU A 106 -2.62 -0.81 3.93
C LEU A 106 -2.44 0.53 3.22
N VAL A 107 -1.43 0.65 2.37
CA VAL A 107 -1.12 1.88 1.65
C VAL A 107 -2.03 2.07 0.45
N SER A 108 -2.37 1.00 -0.26
CA SER A 108 -3.23 1.04 -1.44
C SER A 108 -4.73 1.10 -1.12
N ASP A 109 -5.13 0.79 0.12
CA ASP A 109 -6.51 0.89 0.58
C ASP A 109 -6.88 2.35 0.86
N SER A 110 -7.19 3.09 -0.21
CA SER A 110 -7.61 4.48 -0.12
C SER A 110 -9.12 4.61 -0.35
N PRO A 111 -9.77 5.68 0.17
CA PRO A 111 -11.17 5.96 -0.14
C PRO A 111 -11.44 6.03 -1.64
N THR A 112 -10.55 6.63 -2.41
CA THR A 112 -10.65 6.73 -3.87
C THR A 112 -10.64 5.35 -4.53
N LYS A 113 -9.76 4.46 -4.11
CA LYS A 113 -9.73 3.07 -4.60
C LYS A 113 -11.03 2.35 -4.32
N ARG A 114 -11.55 2.44 -3.11
CA ARG A 114 -12.83 1.83 -2.72
C ARG A 114 -14.01 2.38 -3.52
N ILE A 115 -14.01 3.66 -3.81
CA ILE A 115 -15.01 4.32 -4.66
C ILE A 115 -14.97 3.72 -6.08
N TYR A 116 -13.81 3.63 -6.68
CA TYR A 116 -13.67 3.06 -8.03
C TYR A 116 -14.08 1.59 -8.09
N GLU A 117 -13.73 0.80 -7.10
CA GLU A 117 -14.13 -0.61 -7.00
C GLU A 117 -15.66 -0.74 -6.89
N ALA A 118 -16.31 0.12 -6.10
CA ALA A 118 -17.76 0.14 -5.99
C ALA A 118 -18.43 0.50 -7.32
N VAL A 119 -17.91 1.47 -8.05
CA VAL A 119 -18.43 1.90 -9.36
C VAL A 119 -18.28 0.78 -10.39
N ARG A 120 -17.18 0.05 -10.39
CA ARG A 120 -16.98 -1.10 -11.30
C ARG A 120 -18.02 -2.21 -11.12
N LYS A 121 -18.59 -2.33 -9.92
CA LYS A 121 -19.60 -3.35 -9.60
C LYS A 121 -21.01 -3.01 -10.08
N ILE A 122 -21.25 -1.81 -10.58
CA ILE A 122 -22.58 -1.42 -11.11
C ILE A 122 -22.86 -2.25 -12.36
N PRO A 123 -23.94 -3.06 -12.38
CA PRO A 123 -24.29 -3.88 -13.54
C PRO A 123 -24.60 -3.02 -14.77
N ARG A 124 -24.33 -3.57 -15.93
CA ARG A 124 -24.70 -2.93 -17.20
C ARG A 124 -26.21 -2.68 -17.25
N GLY A 125 -26.59 -1.47 -17.65
CA GLY A 125 -28.00 -1.06 -17.72
C GLY A 125 -28.59 -0.58 -16.40
N GLN A 126 -27.79 -0.53 -15.31
CA GLN A 126 -28.22 0.01 -14.03
C GLN A 126 -27.43 1.26 -13.68
N VAL A 127 -27.98 2.05 -12.76
CA VAL A 127 -27.36 3.26 -12.21
C VAL A 127 -27.34 3.22 -10.69
N ALA A 128 -26.43 3.97 -10.08
CA ALA A 128 -26.34 4.13 -8.64
C ALA A 128 -26.26 5.62 -8.30
N THR A 129 -26.73 5.99 -7.12
CA THR A 129 -26.58 7.36 -6.60
C THR A 129 -25.20 7.56 -5.97
N TYR A 130 -24.76 8.81 -5.83
CA TYR A 130 -23.54 9.14 -5.09
C TYR A 130 -23.57 8.57 -3.67
N GLY A 131 -24.72 8.65 -3.00
CA GLY A 131 -24.89 8.10 -1.66
C GLY A 131 -24.75 6.59 -1.60
N GLN A 132 -25.28 5.88 -2.59
CA GLN A 132 -25.14 4.41 -2.68
C GLN A 132 -23.68 4.00 -2.88
N ILE A 133 -22.95 4.70 -3.75
CA ILE A 133 -21.52 4.43 -3.96
C ILE A 133 -20.73 4.75 -2.69
N ALA A 134 -21.02 5.85 -2.02
CA ALA A 134 -20.38 6.21 -0.76
C ALA A 134 -20.59 5.14 0.30
N GLN A 135 -21.81 4.61 0.43
CA GLN A 135 -22.12 3.54 1.38
C GLN A 135 -21.37 2.25 1.04
N LEU A 136 -21.30 1.85 -0.23
CA LEU A 136 -20.53 0.69 -0.68
C LEU A 136 -19.03 0.87 -0.45
N ALA A 137 -18.53 2.09 -0.53
CA ALA A 137 -17.13 2.42 -0.27
C ALA A 137 -16.81 2.53 1.23
N GLY A 138 -17.81 2.43 2.10
CA GLY A 138 -17.64 2.33 3.55
C GLY A 138 -18.30 3.42 4.39
N ASP A 139 -18.70 4.58 3.84
CA ASP A 139 -19.31 5.66 4.61
C ASP A 139 -20.20 6.55 3.74
N LYS A 140 -21.48 6.66 4.11
CA LYS A 140 -22.46 7.53 3.45
C LYS A 140 -22.03 9.00 3.38
N LYS A 141 -21.19 9.44 4.33
CA LYS A 141 -20.68 10.81 4.36
C LYS A 141 -19.68 11.12 3.25
N MET A 142 -19.25 10.12 2.51
CA MET A 142 -18.27 10.27 1.44
C MET A 142 -18.86 10.68 0.09
N ALA A 143 -20.12 11.07 0.01
CA ALA A 143 -20.77 11.41 -1.27
C ALA A 143 -20.03 12.51 -2.05
N ARG A 144 -19.50 13.52 -1.36
CA ARG A 144 -18.66 14.56 -1.98
C ARG A 144 -17.35 14.00 -2.53
N ALA A 145 -16.72 13.09 -1.77
CA ALA A 145 -15.49 12.41 -2.20
C ALA A 145 -15.74 11.54 -3.43
N VAL A 146 -16.92 10.90 -3.52
CA VAL A 146 -17.35 10.15 -4.72
C VAL A 146 -17.39 11.07 -5.93
N GLY A 147 -18.05 12.24 -5.83
CA GLY A 147 -18.10 13.21 -6.91
C GLY A 147 -16.71 13.66 -7.36
N ASN A 148 -15.83 13.98 -6.43
CA ASN A 148 -14.47 14.40 -6.72
C ASN A 148 -13.65 13.29 -7.38
N ALA A 149 -13.78 12.05 -6.92
CA ALA A 149 -13.09 10.90 -7.49
C ALA A 149 -13.53 10.61 -8.92
N LEU A 150 -14.84 10.68 -9.18
CA LEU A 150 -15.40 10.43 -10.52
C LEU A 150 -15.03 11.54 -11.51
N HIS A 151 -14.92 12.78 -11.05
CA HIS A 151 -14.44 13.90 -11.87
C HIS A 151 -13.01 13.67 -12.38
N LYS A 152 -12.18 13.00 -11.58
CA LYS A 152 -10.77 12.69 -11.90
C LYS A 152 -10.58 11.27 -12.42
N ASN A 153 -11.65 10.60 -12.84
CA ASN A 153 -11.61 9.20 -13.26
C ASN A 153 -10.54 8.95 -14.32
N PRO A 154 -9.52 8.11 -14.03
CA PRO A 154 -8.41 7.86 -14.95
C PRO A 154 -8.74 6.85 -16.06
N ASP A 155 -9.84 6.10 -15.91
CA ASP A 155 -10.23 5.04 -16.82
C ASP A 155 -11.75 4.98 -17.02
N PRO A 156 -12.33 5.87 -17.83
CA PRO A 156 -13.78 5.92 -18.03
C PRO A 156 -14.40 4.65 -18.64
N LEU A 157 -13.61 3.82 -19.31
CA LEU A 157 -14.08 2.57 -19.87
C LEU A 157 -14.15 1.46 -18.83
N GLY A 158 -13.12 1.33 -17.99
CA GLY A 158 -13.06 0.33 -16.93
C GLY A 158 -13.82 0.75 -15.66
N ILE A 159 -13.98 2.04 -15.43
CA ILE A 159 -14.71 2.61 -14.29
C ILE A 159 -15.90 3.39 -14.86
N PRO A 160 -17.10 2.79 -14.91
CA PRO A 160 -18.24 3.40 -15.59
C PRO A 160 -18.88 4.53 -14.77
N CYS A 161 -18.20 5.67 -14.66
CA CYS A 161 -18.67 6.83 -13.90
C CYS A 161 -20.00 7.38 -14.42
N TYR A 162 -20.33 7.16 -15.69
CA TYR A 162 -21.63 7.57 -16.28
C TYR A 162 -22.83 6.80 -15.70
N ARG A 163 -22.61 5.72 -14.96
CA ARG A 163 -23.66 4.96 -14.25
C ARG A 163 -23.95 5.51 -12.84
N VAL A 164 -23.27 6.58 -12.45
CA VAL A 164 -23.46 7.25 -11.16
C VAL A 164 -24.18 8.58 -11.39
N CYS A 165 -25.29 8.78 -10.68
CA CYS A 165 -26.11 9.97 -10.81
C CYS A 165 -26.46 10.66 -9.48
#